data_846b750933abf22598105242535c757e
#
_entry.id   846b750933abf22598105242535c757e
#
_cell.length_a   1.000
_cell.length_b   1.000
_cell.length_c   1.000
_cell.angle_alpha   90.00
_cell.angle_beta   90.00
_cell.angle_gamma   90.00
#
_symmetry.space_group_name_H-M   'P 1'
#
loop_
_entity.id
_entity.type
_entity.pdbx_description
1 polymer ?
#
loop_
_entity_poly.entity_id
_entity_poly.type
_entity_poly.pdbx_seq_one_letter_code
_entity_poly.pdbx_strand_id
1 'polypeptide(L)'
;YLSEMVYGLSSGQEKIRLNRDSVEMAVGGPWSLISITTANTSILERIAMDKNNPNAEAQRVMECFFGRVPRPDVDEDRFNNALVSNHGIAGPIFIQYVLDNYDEVERALGKYRKAIIKRFGLTTENRFWSAGLACILLGGTIAVKLGLVNYDMDKLFTFMGVLVQQNKTNIINQSQSVAQIINSYISAKHGGFVNISGSKADALTGFTTQQKIFGAVIGRYEKDTDTVSLELGSFKHWLVDKQLGSKEVLGRIFKEMGGVEVPNCLLTEGTDLTPVAVRSLVIPKYSVTKDES
;
A
#
# COMPACT_ATOMS: atom_id res chain seq x y z
N TYR A 1 -0.69 2.63 15.01
CA TYR A 1 -1.37 1.54 15.75
C TYR A 1 -1.95 0.46 14.82
N LEU A 2 -2.84 0.79 13.85
CA LEU A 2 -3.43 -0.21 12.93
C LEU A 2 -2.38 -0.93 12.07
N SER A 3 -1.41 -0.20 11.53
CA SER A 3 -0.29 -0.77 10.77
C SER A 3 0.49 -1.79 11.62
N GLU A 4 0.81 -1.45 12.86
CA GLU A 4 1.51 -2.36 13.78
C GLU A 4 0.69 -3.61 14.11
N MET A 5 -0.62 -3.46 14.27
CA MET A 5 -1.54 -4.58 14.51
C MET A 5 -1.54 -5.55 13.31
N VAL A 6 -1.65 -5.03 12.07
CA VAL A 6 -1.59 -5.85 10.85
C VAL A 6 -0.27 -6.60 10.74
N TYR A 7 0.85 -5.92 11.03
CA TYR A 7 2.16 -6.58 11.06
C TYR A 7 2.26 -7.62 12.16
N GLY A 8 1.83 -7.30 13.38
CA GLY A 8 1.84 -8.22 14.51
C GLY A 8 1.06 -9.50 14.22
N LEU A 9 -0.18 -9.38 13.74
CA LEU A 9 -1.02 -10.54 13.38
C LEU A 9 -0.39 -11.38 12.26
N SER A 10 0.21 -10.75 11.26
CA SER A 10 0.79 -11.45 10.11
C SER A 10 2.21 -11.99 10.34
N SER A 11 2.90 -11.60 11.43
CA SER A 11 4.24 -12.08 11.74
C SER A 11 4.25 -13.53 12.23
N GLY A 12 3.15 -14.00 12.80
CA GLY A 12 3.04 -15.33 13.39
C GLY A 12 3.84 -15.51 14.69
N GLN A 13 4.37 -14.42 15.23
CA GLN A 13 5.20 -14.43 16.44
C GLN A 13 4.95 -13.17 17.26
N GLU A 14 5.06 -13.32 18.57
CA GLU A 14 5.03 -12.18 19.48
C GLU A 14 6.32 -11.35 19.34
N LYS A 15 6.22 -10.04 19.63
CA LYS A 15 7.42 -9.17 19.68
C LYS A 15 8.31 -9.65 20.81
N ILE A 16 9.58 -9.90 20.51
CA ILE A 16 10.60 -10.20 21.53
C ILE A 16 10.70 -8.96 22.44
N ARG A 17 10.49 -9.16 23.71
CA ARG A 17 10.63 -8.15 24.74
C ARG A 17 11.79 -8.52 25.65
N LEU A 18 12.61 -7.54 26.01
CA LEU A 18 13.64 -7.69 27.01
C LEU A 18 13.08 -7.33 28.38
N ASN A 19 13.46 -8.07 29.39
CA ASN A 19 13.20 -7.67 30.77
C ASN A 19 14.16 -6.54 31.19
N ARG A 20 14.06 -6.09 32.46
CA ARG A 20 14.90 -5.02 32.99
C ARG A 20 16.41 -5.35 32.95
N ASP A 21 16.77 -6.63 32.93
CA ASP A 21 18.13 -7.14 32.90
C ASP A 21 18.63 -7.46 31.49
N SER A 22 17.94 -6.97 30.46
CA SER A 22 18.23 -7.19 29.03
C SER A 22 18.20 -8.67 28.61
N VAL A 23 17.48 -9.50 29.39
CA VAL A 23 17.23 -10.92 29.04
C VAL A 23 15.91 -11.03 28.27
N GLU A 24 15.89 -11.83 27.24
CA GLU A 24 14.67 -12.11 26.47
C GLU A 24 13.60 -12.74 27.36
N MET A 25 12.42 -12.12 27.38
CA MET A 25 11.26 -12.70 28.04
C MET A 25 10.75 -13.89 27.24
N ALA A 26 10.23 -14.89 27.93
CA ALA A 26 9.58 -16.02 27.28
C ALA A 26 8.48 -15.52 26.33
N VAL A 27 8.64 -15.83 25.05
CA VAL A 27 7.69 -15.47 24.01
C VAL A 27 6.66 -16.58 23.93
N GLY A 28 5.39 -16.23 23.75
CA GLY A 28 4.35 -17.20 23.44
C GLY A 28 4.68 -18.00 22.19
N GLY A 29 4.07 -19.17 22.01
CA GLY A 29 4.30 -20.00 20.83
C GLY A 29 3.95 -19.28 19.52
N PRO A 30 4.50 -19.70 18.38
CA PRO A 30 4.14 -19.14 17.09
C PRO A 30 2.66 -19.43 16.76
N TRP A 31 2.04 -18.52 16.02
CA TRP A 31 0.67 -18.74 15.53
C TRP A 31 0.60 -18.68 14.01
N SER A 32 -0.33 -19.43 13.46
CA SER A 32 -0.70 -19.36 12.05
C SER A 32 -2.22 -19.33 11.97
N LEU A 33 -2.76 -18.14 11.68
CA LEU A 33 -4.20 -17.92 11.68
C LEU A 33 -4.61 -16.95 10.56
N ILE A 34 -5.87 -17.05 10.15
CA ILE A 34 -6.56 -16.04 9.37
C ILE A 34 -7.43 -15.23 10.34
N SER A 35 -7.20 -13.93 10.41
CA SER A 35 -8.02 -13.03 11.20
C SER A 35 -9.14 -12.45 10.32
N ILE A 36 -10.39 -12.55 10.79
CA ILE A 36 -11.55 -11.96 10.12
C ILE A 36 -12.07 -10.85 11.01
N THR A 37 -12.16 -9.64 10.45
CA THR A 37 -12.65 -8.47 11.15
C THR A 37 -13.72 -7.77 10.33
N THR A 38 -14.60 -7.03 11.00
CA THR A 38 -15.60 -6.18 10.37
C THR A 38 -15.37 -4.71 10.77
N ALA A 39 -15.56 -3.81 9.83
CA ALA A 39 -15.44 -2.38 10.06
C ALA A 39 -16.43 -1.61 9.16
N ASN A 40 -16.83 -0.44 9.61
CA ASN A 40 -17.71 0.46 8.82
C ASN A 40 -16.97 1.26 7.76
N THR A 41 -15.64 1.26 7.81
CA THR A 41 -14.76 1.98 6.88
C THR A 41 -13.58 1.10 6.49
N SER A 42 -12.94 1.39 5.36
CA SER A 42 -11.74 0.68 4.93
C SER A 42 -10.63 0.80 5.99
N ILE A 43 -10.06 -0.33 6.37
CA ILE A 43 -8.88 -0.40 7.24
C ILE A 43 -7.66 0.17 6.51
N LEU A 44 -7.55 -0.12 5.22
CA LEU A 44 -6.43 0.35 4.39
C LEU A 44 -6.45 1.87 4.21
N GLU A 45 -7.63 2.47 3.99
CA GLU A 45 -7.78 3.93 3.97
C GLU A 45 -7.35 4.56 5.29
N ARG A 46 -7.74 3.97 6.42
CA ARG A 46 -7.33 4.47 7.74
C ARG A 46 -5.82 4.37 7.97
N ILE A 47 -5.19 3.29 7.50
CA ILE A 47 -3.72 3.16 7.56
C ILE A 47 -3.06 4.20 6.64
N ALA A 48 -3.63 4.46 5.46
CA ALA A 48 -3.11 5.44 4.50
C ALA A 48 -3.20 6.89 5.02
N MET A 49 -4.14 7.21 5.91
CA MET A 49 -4.20 8.52 6.58
C MET A 49 -2.98 8.76 7.49
N ASP A 50 -2.48 7.70 8.12
CA ASP A 50 -1.35 7.78 9.06
C ASP A 50 -0.01 7.50 8.38
N LYS A 51 -0.01 6.90 7.20
CA LYS A 51 1.18 6.37 6.54
C LYS A 51 1.16 6.64 5.04
N ASN A 52 2.22 7.28 4.54
CA ASN A 52 2.30 7.66 3.12
C ASN A 52 2.39 6.48 2.13
N ASN A 53 2.81 5.30 2.59
CA ASN A 53 2.89 4.10 1.76
C ASN A 53 2.37 2.88 2.53
N PRO A 54 1.07 2.56 2.44
CA PRO A 54 0.46 1.41 3.10
C PRO A 54 0.63 0.09 2.33
N ASN A 55 1.45 0.03 1.27
CA ASN A 55 1.53 -1.13 0.37
C ASN A 55 1.86 -2.43 1.11
N ALA A 56 2.74 -2.38 2.09
CA ALA A 56 3.14 -3.57 2.82
C ALA A 56 2.00 -4.12 3.72
N GLU A 57 1.17 -3.26 4.29
CA GLU A 57 -0.04 -3.62 5.02
C GLU A 57 -1.12 -4.13 4.07
N ALA A 58 -1.30 -3.44 2.95
CA ALA A 58 -2.27 -3.81 1.93
C ALA A 58 -2.04 -5.22 1.38
N GLN A 59 -0.78 -5.66 1.26
CA GLN A 59 -0.45 -7.03 0.86
C GLN A 59 -0.81 -8.10 1.92
N ARG A 60 -1.14 -7.68 3.15
CA ARG A 60 -1.54 -8.56 4.27
C ARG A 60 -3.03 -8.55 4.56
N VAL A 61 -3.71 -7.53 4.08
CA VAL A 61 -5.15 -7.32 4.28
C VAL A 61 -5.88 -7.57 2.96
N MET A 62 -7.01 -8.23 3.01
CA MET A 62 -7.92 -8.36 1.88
C MET A 62 -9.29 -7.85 2.33
N GLU A 63 -9.74 -6.76 1.77
CA GLU A 63 -11.01 -6.14 2.10
C GLU A 63 -12.12 -6.63 1.17
N CYS A 64 -13.25 -6.96 1.76
CA CYS A 64 -14.45 -7.31 1.04
C CYS A 64 -15.57 -6.33 1.41
N PHE A 65 -16.04 -5.56 0.45
CA PHE A 65 -17.11 -4.60 0.67
C PHE A 65 -18.46 -5.27 0.42
N PHE A 66 -19.29 -5.26 1.45
CA PHE A 66 -20.66 -5.74 1.37
C PHE A 66 -21.62 -4.55 1.33
N GLY A 67 -22.39 -4.45 0.26
CA GLY A 67 -23.53 -3.55 0.21
C GLY A 67 -24.65 -4.03 1.15
N ARG A 68 -25.54 -3.12 1.53
CA ARG A 68 -26.76 -3.49 2.26
C ARG A 68 -27.61 -4.39 1.35
N VAL A 69 -27.70 -5.67 1.71
CA VAL A 69 -28.62 -6.58 1.03
C VAL A 69 -29.97 -6.46 1.72
N PRO A 70 -31.02 -5.99 1.04
CA PRO A 70 -32.36 -6.04 1.60
C PRO A 70 -32.72 -7.50 1.88
N ARG A 71 -33.14 -7.79 3.10
CA ARG A 71 -33.69 -9.10 3.49
C ARG A 71 -35.12 -8.87 3.94
N PRO A 72 -36.09 -8.76 3.01
CA PRO A 72 -37.44 -8.36 3.36
C PRO A 72 -38.19 -9.38 4.21
N ASP A 73 -37.78 -10.66 4.19
CA ASP A 73 -38.56 -11.76 4.76
C ASP A 73 -37.81 -12.58 5.81
N VAL A 74 -36.74 -12.07 6.40
CA VAL A 74 -36.02 -12.78 7.46
C VAL A 74 -36.49 -12.29 8.81
N ASP A 75 -37.17 -13.19 9.55
CA ASP A 75 -37.42 -13.04 10.97
C ASP A 75 -36.05 -13.10 11.71
N GLU A 76 -35.55 -11.92 12.10
CA GLU A 76 -34.24 -11.79 12.75
C GLU A 76 -34.17 -12.54 14.08
N ASP A 77 -35.24 -12.56 14.84
CA ASP A 77 -35.30 -13.28 16.12
C ASP A 77 -35.23 -14.79 15.92
N ARG A 78 -35.98 -15.30 14.95
CA ARG A 78 -35.94 -16.72 14.58
C ARG A 78 -34.54 -17.12 14.06
N PHE A 79 -33.91 -16.26 13.26
CA PHE A 79 -32.57 -16.52 12.76
C PHE A 79 -31.54 -16.54 13.90
N ASN A 80 -31.57 -15.55 14.78
CA ASN A 80 -30.66 -15.46 15.92
C ASN A 80 -30.86 -16.64 16.89
N ASN A 81 -32.10 -17.01 17.20
CA ASN A 81 -32.40 -18.15 18.02
C ASN A 81 -31.91 -19.47 17.40
N ALA A 82 -32.05 -19.61 16.07
CA ALA A 82 -31.52 -20.75 15.35
C ALA A 82 -30.00 -20.84 15.43
N LEU A 83 -29.27 -19.72 15.29
CA LEU A 83 -27.82 -19.68 15.45
C LEU A 83 -27.38 -20.08 16.86
N VAL A 84 -28.04 -19.54 17.88
CA VAL A 84 -27.74 -19.85 19.29
C VAL A 84 -27.98 -21.32 19.59
N SER A 85 -29.02 -21.92 19.02
CA SER A 85 -29.41 -23.32 19.29
C SER A 85 -28.64 -24.35 18.47
N ASN A 86 -28.05 -23.96 17.33
CA ASN A 86 -27.41 -24.86 16.36
C ASN A 86 -25.94 -24.53 16.10
N HIS A 87 -25.22 -24.02 17.09
CA HIS A 87 -23.78 -23.76 16.98
C HIS A 87 -22.93 -24.98 17.41
N GLY A 88 -21.68 -24.99 17.00
CA GLY A 88 -20.67 -25.94 17.45
C GLY A 88 -20.71 -27.34 16.82
N ILE A 89 -21.63 -27.62 15.89
CA ILE A 89 -21.82 -28.97 15.30
C ILE A 89 -20.86 -29.20 14.13
N ALA A 90 -20.77 -28.27 13.21
CA ALA A 90 -19.99 -28.43 11.96
C ALA A 90 -18.47 -28.45 12.19
N GLY A 91 -17.98 -27.67 13.15
CA GLY A 91 -16.55 -27.55 13.44
C GLY A 91 -15.84 -28.85 13.76
N PRO A 92 -16.32 -29.64 14.76
CA PRO A 92 -15.73 -30.93 15.10
C PRO A 92 -15.68 -31.91 13.92
N ILE A 93 -16.75 -31.98 13.12
CA ILE A 93 -16.83 -32.87 11.95
C ILE A 93 -15.76 -32.44 10.92
N PHE A 94 -15.64 -31.14 10.64
CA PHE A 94 -14.65 -30.61 9.71
C PHE A 94 -13.22 -30.85 10.19
N ILE A 95 -12.90 -30.56 11.44
CA ILE A 95 -11.58 -30.75 12.02
C ILE A 95 -11.21 -32.23 12.06
N GLN A 96 -12.12 -33.12 12.43
CA GLN A 96 -11.85 -34.56 12.42
C GLN A 96 -11.46 -35.02 11.01
N TYR A 97 -12.21 -34.60 9.97
CA TYR A 97 -11.85 -34.90 8.60
C TYR A 97 -10.46 -34.41 8.23
N VAL A 98 -10.08 -33.17 8.60
CA VAL A 98 -8.77 -32.60 8.31
C VAL A 98 -7.65 -33.41 9.00
N LEU A 99 -7.87 -33.81 10.27
CA LEU A 99 -6.90 -34.61 11.02
C LEU A 99 -6.71 -36.00 10.42
N ASP A 100 -7.81 -36.66 10.07
CA ASP A 100 -7.78 -38.00 9.48
C ASP A 100 -7.16 -38.04 8.08
N ASN A 101 -7.16 -36.90 7.37
CA ASN A 101 -6.66 -36.77 6.00
C ASN A 101 -5.56 -35.70 5.86
N TYR A 102 -4.77 -35.48 6.90
CA TYR A 102 -3.86 -34.34 6.99
C TYR A 102 -2.92 -34.20 5.78
N ASP A 103 -2.22 -35.27 5.39
CA ASP A 103 -1.29 -35.26 4.27
C ASP A 103 -1.95 -35.00 2.91
N GLU A 104 -3.21 -35.44 2.74
CA GLU A 104 -3.98 -35.16 1.53
C GLU A 104 -4.40 -33.69 1.49
N VAL A 105 -4.89 -33.16 2.60
CA VAL A 105 -5.30 -31.77 2.75
C VAL A 105 -4.12 -30.82 2.53
N GLU A 106 -2.95 -31.12 3.10
CA GLU A 106 -1.75 -30.31 2.89
C GLU A 106 -1.32 -30.29 1.42
N ARG A 107 -1.28 -31.45 0.77
CA ARG A 107 -0.97 -31.54 -0.67
C ARG A 107 -2.02 -30.81 -1.52
N ALA A 108 -3.29 -30.92 -1.18
CA ALA A 108 -4.36 -30.22 -1.87
C ALA A 108 -4.21 -28.70 -1.70
N LEU A 109 -3.92 -28.19 -0.49
CA LEU A 109 -3.67 -26.79 -0.24
C LEU A 109 -2.59 -26.20 -1.14
N GLY A 110 -1.48 -26.93 -1.31
CA GLY A 110 -0.41 -26.53 -2.23
C GLY A 110 -0.86 -26.44 -3.69
N LYS A 111 -1.73 -27.38 -4.15
CA LYS A 111 -2.30 -27.36 -5.51
C LYS A 111 -3.24 -26.18 -5.69
N TYR A 112 -4.16 -25.95 -4.74
CA TYR A 112 -5.07 -24.81 -4.78
C TYR A 112 -4.34 -23.48 -4.82
N ARG A 113 -3.30 -23.32 -3.99
CA ARG A 113 -2.48 -22.11 -3.97
C ARG A 113 -1.81 -21.84 -5.32
N LYS A 114 -1.20 -22.87 -5.95
CA LYS A 114 -0.60 -22.73 -7.28
C LYS A 114 -1.62 -22.35 -8.36
N ALA A 115 -2.82 -22.94 -8.32
CA ALA A 115 -3.90 -22.66 -9.25
C ALA A 115 -4.39 -21.19 -9.11
N ILE A 116 -4.57 -20.71 -7.87
CA ILE A 116 -4.96 -19.34 -7.55
C ILE A 116 -3.92 -18.34 -8.04
N ILE A 117 -2.63 -18.57 -7.75
CA ILE A 117 -1.53 -17.71 -8.19
C ILE A 117 -1.58 -17.57 -9.72
N LYS A 118 -1.68 -18.69 -10.43
CA LYS A 118 -1.74 -18.70 -11.90
C LYS A 118 -3.00 -18.01 -12.43
N ARG A 119 -4.16 -18.31 -11.87
CA ARG A 119 -5.46 -17.82 -12.36
C ARG A 119 -5.66 -16.33 -12.15
N PHE A 120 -5.23 -15.80 -11.00
CA PHE A 120 -5.44 -14.40 -10.63
C PHE A 120 -4.21 -13.52 -10.84
N GLY A 121 -3.13 -14.06 -11.43
CA GLY A 121 -1.89 -13.31 -11.70
C GLY A 121 -1.31 -12.70 -10.43
N LEU A 122 -1.20 -13.52 -9.35
CA LEU A 122 -0.62 -13.10 -8.10
C LEU A 122 0.91 -13.23 -8.15
N THR A 123 1.59 -12.33 -7.45
CA THR A 123 3.05 -12.31 -7.33
C THR A 123 3.50 -12.77 -5.94
N THR A 124 4.81 -12.77 -5.70
CA THR A 124 5.38 -13.04 -4.37
C THR A 124 4.91 -12.04 -3.32
N GLU A 125 4.60 -10.82 -3.70
CA GLU A 125 4.05 -9.78 -2.82
C GLU A 125 2.67 -10.19 -2.26
N ASN A 126 1.85 -10.86 -3.09
CA ASN A 126 0.51 -11.33 -2.71
C ASN A 126 0.51 -12.68 -1.96
N ARG A 127 1.61 -13.04 -1.31
CA ARG A 127 1.75 -14.35 -0.64
C ARG A 127 0.69 -14.63 0.42
N PHE A 128 0.26 -13.61 1.16
CA PHE A 128 -0.79 -13.74 2.18
C PHE A 128 -2.16 -13.94 1.53
N TRP A 129 -2.46 -13.21 0.47
CA TRP A 129 -3.69 -13.40 -0.29
C TRP A 129 -3.77 -14.79 -0.90
N SER A 130 -2.68 -15.25 -1.55
CA SER A 130 -2.66 -16.57 -2.16
C SER A 130 -2.86 -17.68 -1.14
N ALA A 131 -2.31 -17.55 0.06
CA ALA A 131 -2.49 -18.51 1.14
C ALA A 131 -3.93 -18.49 1.69
N GLY A 132 -4.44 -17.29 2.04
CA GLY A 132 -5.80 -17.14 2.57
C GLY A 132 -6.88 -17.63 1.60
N LEU A 133 -6.79 -17.23 0.32
CA LEU A 133 -7.74 -17.69 -0.71
C LEU A 133 -7.68 -19.21 -0.93
N ALA A 134 -6.50 -19.82 -0.86
CA ALA A 134 -6.36 -21.26 -0.96
C ALA A 134 -7.03 -21.99 0.22
N CYS A 135 -6.85 -21.48 1.44
CA CYS A 135 -7.53 -22.02 2.62
C CYS A 135 -9.05 -21.90 2.50
N ILE A 136 -9.56 -20.75 2.04
CA ILE A 136 -11.01 -20.54 1.88
C ILE A 136 -11.59 -21.49 0.83
N LEU A 137 -10.96 -21.63 -0.34
CA LEU A 137 -11.43 -22.54 -1.40
C LEU A 137 -11.37 -24.00 -0.98
N LEU A 138 -10.26 -24.44 -0.42
CA LEU A 138 -10.11 -25.82 0.02
C LEU A 138 -11.08 -26.13 1.18
N GLY A 139 -11.16 -25.21 2.15
CA GLY A 139 -12.11 -25.33 3.27
C GLY A 139 -13.55 -25.41 2.81
N GLY A 140 -13.97 -24.56 1.88
CA GLY A 140 -15.27 -24.62 1.25
C GLY A 140 -15.52 -25.94 0.53
N THR A 141 -14.55 -26.43 -0.25
CA THR A 141 -14.65 -27.72 -0.96
C THR A 141 -14.82 -28.89 0.02
N ILE A 142 -14.05 -28.91 1.11
CA ILE A 142 -14.18 -29.93 2.15
C ILE A 142 -15.57 -29.83 2.84
N ALA A 143 -16.01 -28.64 3.19
CA ALA A 143 -17.29 -28.43 3.83
C ALA A 143 -18.47 -28.88 2.96
N VAL A 144 -18.42 -28.63 1.65
CA VAL A 144 -19.41 -29.13 0.67
C VAL A 144 -19.34 -30.65 0.56
N LYS A 145 -18.14 -31.23 0.48
CA LYS A 145 -17.93 -32.69 0.44
C LYS A 145 -18.51 -33.40 1.66
N LEU A 146 -18.42 -32.76 2.83
CA LEU A 146 -18.97 -33.29 4.08
C LEU A 146 -20.48 -33.03 4.28
N GLY A 147 -21.10 -32.32 3.33
CA GLY A 147 -22.53 -31.96 3.43
C GLY A 147 -22.83 -30.92 4.53
N LEU A 148 -21.80 -30.24 5.04
CA LEU A 148 -21.94 -29.21 6.07
C LEU A 148 -22.56 -27.92 5.54
N VAL A 149 -22.30 -27.64 4.26
CA VAL A 149 -22.78 -26.45 3.52
C VAL A 149 -23.12 -26.83 2.09
N ASN A 150 -23.98 -26.04 1.47
CA ASN A 150 -24.35 -26.19 0.05
C ASN A 150 -23.93 -24.93 -0.71
N TYR A 151 -22.62 -24.76 -0.90
CA TYR A 151 -22.07 -23.63 -1.65
C TYR A 151 -21.80 -24.02 -3.10
N ASP A 152 -22.13 -23.08 -4.00
CA ASP A 152 -21.69 -23.14 -5.39
C ASP A 152 -20.21 -22.70 -5.44
N MET A 153 -19.32 -23.66 -5.56
CA MET A 153 -17.88 -23.41 -5.53
C MET A 153 -17.39 -22.63 -6.75
N ASP A 154 -18.07 -22.72 -7.90
CA ASP A 154 -17.70 -21.95 -9.11
C ASP A 154 -18.06 -20.47 -8.94
N LYS A 155 -19.20 -20.18 -8.32
CA LYS A 155 -19.56 -18.80 -7.95
C LYS A 155 -18.60 -18.23 -6.93
N LEU A 156 -18.22 -19.02 -5.92
CA LEU A 156 -17.26 -18.60 -4.91
C LEU A 156 -15.91 -18.27 -5.58
N PHE A 157 -15.44 -19.13 -6.48
CA PHE A 157 -14.19 -18.90 -7.20
C PHE A 157 -14.24 -17.64 -8.07
N THR A 158 -15.34 -17.41 -8.77
CA THR A 158 -15.57 -16.20 -9.57
C THR A 158 -15.57 -14.95 -8.70
N PHE A 159 -16.27 -15.00 -7.55
CA PHE A 159 -16.30 -13.90 -6.58
C PHE A 159 -14.90 -13.57 -6.05
N MET A 160 -14.08 -14.58 -5.75
CA MET A 160 -12.69 -14.36 -5.34
C MET A 160 -11.87 -13.64 -6.41
N GLY A 161 -12.10 -13.91 -7.69
CA GLY A 161 -11.46 -13.20 -8.79
C GLY A 161 -11.81 -11.70 -8.78
N VAL A 162 -13.09 -11.38 -8.59
CA VAL A 162 -13.56 -9.99 -8.46
C VAL A 162 -12.92 -9.32 -7.25
N LEU A 163 -12.90 -10.00 -6.11
CA LEU A 163 -12.32 -9.51 -4.87
C LEU A 163 -10.82 -9.17 -5.03
N VAL A 164 -10.06 -10.05 -5.66
CA VAL A 164 -8.64 -9.83 -5.95
C VAL A 164 -8.43 -8.59 -6.81
N GLN A 165 -9.23 -8.42 -7.87
CA GLN A 165 -9.11 -7.25 -8.75
C GLN A 165 -9.46 -5.95 -8.03
N GLN A 166 -10.52 -5.94 -7.24
CA GLN A 166 -10.90 -4.78 -6.43
C GLN A 166 -9.78 -4.38 -5.47
N ASN A 167 -9.21 -5.35 -4.74
CA ASN A 167 -8.10 -5.05 -3.81
C ASN A 167 -6.84 -4.57 -4.53
N LYS A 168 -6.49 -5.12 -5.69
CA LYS A 168 -5.39 -4.61 -6.52
C LYS A 168 -5.62 -3.16 -6.94
N THR A 169 -6.82 -2.83 -7.40
CA THR A 169 -7.19 -1.46 -7.80
C THR A 169 -7.14 -0.51 -6.61
N ASN A 170 -7.63 -0.92 -5.44
CA ASN A 170 -7.61 -0.11 -4.23
C ASN A 170 -6.17 0.21 -3.79
N ILE A 171 -5.24 -0.75 -3.88
CA ILE A 171 -3.82 -0.50 -3.59
C ILE A 171 -3.24 0.55 -4.53
N ILE A 172 -3.52 0.46 -5.83
CA ILE A 172 -3.04 1.42 -6.82
C ILE A 172 -3.60 2.81 -6.53
N ASN A 173 -4.90 2.90 -6.24
CA ASN A 173 -5.57 4.17 -5.95
C ASN A 173 -5.11 4.82 -4.62
N GLN A 174 -4.69 4.03 -3.65
CA GLN A 174 -4.16 4.52 -2.37
C GLN A 174 -2.69 4.91 -2.44
N SER A 175 -1.96 4.46 -3.47
CA SER A 175 -0.59 4.93 -3.70
C SER A 175 -0.64 6.38 -4.18
N GLN A 176 0.07 7.28 -3.48
CA GLN A 176 0.18 8.67 -3.91
C GLN A 176 0.70 8.74 -5.35
N SER A 177 0.09 9.61 -6.17
CA SER A 177 0.63 9.89 -7.49
C SER A 177 2.02 10.53 -7.34
N VAL A 178 2.87 10.34 -8.34
CA VAL A 178 4.22 10.95 -8.33
C VAL A 178 4.15 12.48 -8.20
N ALA A 179 3.16 13.09 -8.84
CA ALA A 179 2.89 14.53 -8.73
C ALA A 179 2.54 14.95 -7.30
N GLN A 180 1.71 14.17 -6.59
CA GLN A 180 1.38 14.42 -5.18
C GLN A 180 2.59 14.31 -4.27
N ILE A 181 3.47 13.34 -4.50
CA ILE A 181 4.72 13.16 -3.74
C ILE A 181 5.62 14.39 -3.92
N ILE A 182 5.81 14.84 -5.17
CA ILE A 182 6.64 16.01 -5.48
C ILE A 182 6.02 17.28 -4.87
N ASN A 183 4.71 17.47 -5.00
CA ASN A 183 4.00 18.61 -4.40
C ASN A 183 4.14 18.63 -2.86
N SER A 184 4.06 17.48 -2.22
CA SER A 184 4.25 17.35 -0.77
C SER A 184 5.66 17.72 -0.36
N TYR A 185 6.67 17.33 -1.16
CA TYR A 185 8.06 17.74 -0.94
C TYR A 185 8.24 19.25 -1.08
N ILE A 186 7.76 19.84 -2.19
CA ILE A 186 7.83 21.27 -2.45
C ILE A 186 7.15 22.06 -1.31
N SER A 187 5.96 21.65 -0.88
CA SER A 187 5.22 22.28 0.21
C SER A 187 5.98 22.19 1.54
N ALA A 188 6.53 21.02 1.87
CA ALA A 188 7.28 20.80 3.11
C ALA A 188 8.60 21.58 3.16
N LYS A 189 9.18 21.92 2.01
CA LYS A 189 10.51 22.50 1.86
C LYS A 189 10.47 23.85 1.11
N HIS A 190 9.31 24.51 1.03
CA HIS A 190 9.09 25.72 0.22
C HIS A 190 10.12 26.83 0.47
N GLY A 191 10.62 26.99 1.71
CA GLY A 191 11.63 28.00 2.04
C GLY A 191 12.99 27.83 1.38
N GLY A 192 13.30 26.62 0.84
CA GLY A 192 14.51 26.32 0.11
C GLY A 192 14.35 26.29 -1.42
N PHE A 193 13.19 26.73 -1.94
CA PHE A 193 12.92 26.75 -3.37
C PHE A 193 13.12 28.14 -3.98
N VAL A 194 13.82 28.17 -5.10
CA VAL A 194 13.97 29.36 -5.95
C VAL A 194 12.90 29.32 -7.03
N ASN A 195 12.07 30.37 -7.12
CA ASN A 195 11.10 30.53 -8.19
C ASN A 195 11.59 31.57 -9.18
N ILE A 196 11.74 31.20 -10.45
CA ILE A 196 12.20 32.07 -11.53
C ILE A 196 11.03 32.29 -12.48
N SER A 197 10.70 33.58 -12.68
CA SER A 197 9.74 34.03 -13.70
C SER A 197 10.36 35.21 -14.46
N GLY A 198 10.47 35.09 -15.76
CA GLY A 198 11.01 36.14 -16.62
C GLY A 198 11.72 35.54 -17.82
N SER A 199 11.50 36.07 -19.00
CA SER A 199 12.23 35.64 -20.20
C SER A 199 13.71 36.03 -20.10
N LYS A 200 14.58 35.31 -20.81
CA LYS A 200 16.00 35.65 -20.92
C LYS A 200 16.29 37.12 -21.35
N ALA A 201 15.28 37.84 -21.85
CA ALA A 201 15.36 39.26 -22.20
C ALA A 201 15.46 40.18 -20.97
N ASP A 202 14.92 39.75 -19.80
CA ASP A 202 15.02 40.56 -18.57
C ASP A 202 16.38 40.44 -17.88
N ALA A 203 17.24 39.53 -18.34
CA ALA A 203 18.61 39.36 -17.85
C ALA A 203 19.50 40.58 -18.09
N LEU A 204 19.10 41.50 -18.94
CA LEU A 204 19.79 42.78 -19.21
C LEU A 204 19.40 43.89 -18.21
N THR A 205 18.34 43.77 -17.47
CA THR A 205 17.81 44.80 -16.55
C THR A 205 17.94 44.49 -15.07
N GLY A 206 18.58 43.38 -14.72
CA GLY A 206 18.81 43.03 -13.31
C GLY A 206 17.67 42.22 -12.68
N PHE A 207 18.06 41.23 -12.00
CA PHE A 207 17.36 40.19 -11.24
C PHE A 207 16.02 40.57 -10.61
N THR A 208 14.97 39.83 -10.94
CA THR A 208 13.60 40.13 -10.53
C THR A 208 13.08 39.25 -9.37
N THR A 209 13.91 38.51 -8.65
CA THR A 209 13.39 37.66 -7.60
C THR A 209 14.05 37.95 -6.25
N GLN A 210 13.49 38.91 -5.50
CA GLN A 210 13.77 39.06 -4.06
C GLN A 210 12.99 37.99 -3.28
N GLN A 211 13.28 36.73 -3.48
CA GLN A 211 12.71 35.67 -2.68
C GLN A 211 13.61 35.41 -1.48
N LYS A 212 13.08 35.56 -0.26
CA LYS A 212 13.81 35.18 0.95
C LYS A 212 13.94 33.65 0.98
N ILE A 213 15.14 33.16 0.80
CA ILE A 213 15.52 31.77 0.93
C ILE A 213 15.91 31.51 2.39
N PHE A 214 15.31 30.54 3.01
CA PHE A 214 15.63 30.11 4.37
C PHE A 214 16.46 28.83 4.33
N GLY A 215 17.76 28.94 4.54
CA GLY A 215 18.69 27.80 4.54
C GLY A 215 19.28 27.49 3.16
N ALA A 216 19.56 26.21 2.91
CA ALA A 216 20.13 25.76 1.66
C ALA A 216 19.11 25.78 0.52
N VAL A 217 19.56 26.11 -0.70
CA VAL A 217 18.73 25.96 -1.90
C VAL A 217 18.66 24.48 -2.26
N ILE A 218 17.46 23.94 -2.25
CA ILE A 218 17.18 22.52 -2.47
C ILE A 218 16.25 22.27 -3.67
N GLY A 219 15.76 23.31 -4.29
CA GLY A 219 14.93 23.20 -5.47
C GLY A 219 14.81 24.52 -6.23
N ARG A 220 14.39 24.40 -7.48
CA ARG A 220 14.15 25.51 -8.40
C ARG A 220 12.91 25.22 -9.23
N TYR A 221 12.05 26.20 -9.39
CA TYR A 221 10.93 26.18 -10.31
C TYR A 221 11.07 27.29 -11.34
N GLU A 222 11.12 26.92 -12.60
CA GLU A 222 11.13 27.85 -13.73
C GLU A 222 9.74 27.90 -14.35
N LYS A 223 9.07 29.02 -14.16
CA LYS A 223 7.69 29.19 -14.62
C LYS A 223 7.57 29.18 -16.15
N ASP A 224 8.54 29.78 -16.84
CA ASP A 224 8.50 29.95 -18.31
C ASP A 224 8.70 28.62 -19.07
N THR A 225 9.53 27.74 -18.53
CA THR A 225 9.77 26.40 -19.07
C THR A 225 8.94 25.33 -18.41
N ASP A 226 8.19 25.72 -17.39
CA ASP A 226 7.43 24.80 -16.53
C ASP A 226 8.28 23.62 -16.04
N THR A 227 9.47 23.94 -15.56
CA THR A 227 10.47 22.94 -15.15
C THR A 227 10.71 23.01 -13.65
N VAL A 228 10.66 21.87 -12.99
CA VAL A 228 11.04 21.71 -11.59
C VAL A 228 12.37 20.98 -11.49
N SER A 229 13.33 21.57 -10.78
CA SER A 229 14.61 20.96 -10.46
C SER A 229 14.72 20.75 -8.94
N LEU A 230 14.98 19.53 -8.51
CA LEU A 230 15.08 19.15 -7.09
C LEU A 230 16.51 18.69 -6.80
N GLU A 231 17.13 19.19 -5.72
CA GLU A 231 18.39 18.63 -5.23
C GLU A 231 18.15 17.17 -4.81
N LEU A 232 18.86 16.25 -5.47
CA LEU A 232 18.57 14.82 -5.42
C LEU A 232 18.81 14.20 -4.05
N GLY A 233 19.81 14.67 -3.32
CA GLY A 233 20.16 14.20 -1.97
C GLY A 233 19.08 14.54 -0.97
N SER A 234 18.67 15.81 -0.89
CA SER A 234 17.57 16.27 -0.04
C SER A 234 16.26 15.57 -0.35
N PHE A 235 15.95 15.38 -1.64
CA PHE A 235 14.74 14.68 -2.03
C PHE A 235 14.77 13.21 -1.61
N LYS A 236 15.87 12.50 -1.84
CA LYS A 236 16.04 11.10 -1.37
C LYS A 236 15.94 10.98 0.14
N HIS A 237 16.58 11.86 0.89
CA HIS A 237 16.46 11.89 2.36
C HIS A 237 15.01 12.06 2.80
N TRP A 238 14.31 13.03 2.23
CA TRP A 238 12.91 13.27 2.56
C TRP A 238 12.02 12.07 2.21
N LEU A 239 12.26 11.38 1.09
CA LEU A 239 11.54 10.16 0.74
C LEU A 239 11.74 9.06 1.79
N VAL A 240 12.97 8.89 2.28
CA VAL A 240 13.29 7.92 3.34
C VAL A 240 12.58 8.28 4.64
N ASP A 241 12.63 9.54 5.07
CA ASP A 241 11.93 10.03 6.26
C ASP A 241 10.42 9.81 6.20
N LYS A 242 9.85 9.91 4.99
CA LYS A 242 8.44 9.64 4.72
C LYS A 242 8.12 8.15 4.47
N GLN A 243 9.10 7.27 4.62
CA GLN A 243 8.98 5.83 4.36
C GLN A 243 8.55 5.50 2.91
N LEU A 244 8.89 6.37 1.97
CA LEU A 244 8.68 6.16 0.55
C LEU A 244 9.94 5.52 -0.06
N GLY A 245 9.77 4.49 -0.87
CA GLY A 245 10.86 3.81 -1.55
C GLY A 245 11.52 4.73 -2.58
N SER A 246 12.66 5.36 -2.23
CA SER A 246 13.30 6.36 -3.09
C SER A 246 13.62 5.84 -4.49
N LYS A 247 14.06 4.59 -4.61
CA LYS A 247 14.36 3.94 -5.89
C LYS A 247 13.11 3.75 -6.76
N GLU A 248 12.02 3.36 -6.13
CA GLU A 248 10.72 3.16 -6.79
C GLU A 248 10.13 4.51 -7.25
N VAL A 249 10.07 5.50 -6.36
CA VAL A 249 9.56 6.84 -6.67
C VAL A 249 10.36 7.48 -7.80
N LEU A 250 11.70 7.43 -7.76
CA LEU A 250 12.53 7.95 -8.84
C LEU A 250 12.28 7.22 -10.16
N GLY A 251 12.16 5.89 -10.14
CA GLY A 251 11.83 5.11 -11.33
C GLY A 251 10.48 5.52 -11.96
N ARG A 252 9.49 5.82 -11.13
CA ARG A 252 8.20 6.36 -11.57
C ARG A 252 8.32 7.77 -12.14
N ILE A 253 9.08 8.67 -11.50
CA ILE A 253 9.32 10.03 -12.01
C ILE A 253 9.96 9.98 -13.39
N PHE A 254 10.97 9.14 -13.60
CA PHE A 254 11.62 8.99 -14.91
C PHE A 254 10.64 8.48 -15.98
N LYS A 255 9.77 7.55 -15.61
CA LYS A 255 8.84 6.93 -16.56
C LYS A 255 7.59 7.77 -16.83
N GLU A 256 6.97 8.32 -15.79
CA GLU A 256 5.65 8.96 -15.87
C GLU A 256 5.77 10.46 -16.19
N MET A 257 6.82 11.12 -15.72
CA MET A 257 6.98 12.58 -15.83
C MET A 257 8.16 13.01 -16.70
N GLY A 258 8.88 12.07 -17.31
CA GLY A 258 10.06 12.39 -18.14
C GLY A 258 11.20 13.03 -17.35
N GLY A 259 11.26 12.79 -16.03
CA GLY A 259 12.34 13.31 -15.20
C GLY A 259 13.72 12.83 -15.66
N VAL A 260 14.73 13.67 -15.48
CA VAL A 260 16.13 13.38 -15.84
C VAL A 260 17.05 13.74 -14.69
N GLU A 261 18.05 12.92 -14.44
CA GLU A 261 19.07 13.21 -13.44
C GLU A 261 20.22 14.01 -14.09
N VAL A 262 20.50 15.20 -13.54
CA VAL A 262 21.54 16.12 -14.02
C VAL A 262 22.61 16.23 -12.94
N PRO A 263 23.88 15.87 -13.23
CA PRO A 263 24.94 15.83 -12.21
C PRO A 263 25.35 17.20 -11.68
N ASN A 264 25.33 18.24 -12.52
CA ASN A 264 25.80 19.61 -12.21
C ASN A 264 24.69 20.62 -12.60
N CYS A 265 23.64 20.72 -11.82
CA CYS A 265 22.58 21.69 -12.03
C CYS A 265 22.79 22.91 -11.13
N LEU A 266 22.75 24.10 -11.70
CA LEU A 266 22.86 25.37 -10.98
C LEU A 266 21.45 25.81 -10.55
N LEU A 267 21.04 25.43 -9.37
CA LEU A 267 19.72 25.81 -8.86
C LEU A 267 19.55 27.31 -8.66
N THR A 268 20.64 28.04 -8.45
CA THR A 268 20.68 29.49 -8.20
C THR A 268 20.96 30.34 -9.45
N GLU A 269 21.03 29.72 -10.63
CA GLU A 269 21.27 30.47 -11.87
C GLU A 269 20.19 31.52 -12.10
N GLY A 270 20.61 32.75 -12.43
CA GLY A 270 19.71 33.89 -12.63
C GLY A 270 19.23 34.55 -11.34
N THR A 271 19.86 34.30 -10.20
CA THR A 271 19.62 34.94 -8.92
C THR A 271 20.89 35.64 -8.42
N ASP A 272 20.76 36.44 -7.35
CA ASP A 272 21.86 37.08 -6.63
C ASP A 272 22.60 36.15 -5.65
N LEU A 273 22.13 34.90 -5.56
CA LEU A 273 22.73 33.90 -4.66
C LEU A 273 23.98 33.30 -5.23
N THR A 274 24.93 32.91 -4.37
CA THR A 274 26.17 32.24 -4.75
C THR A 274 25.85 30.97 -5.56
N PRO A 275 26.44 30.85 -6.79
CA PRO A 275 26.21 29.66 -7.62
C PRO A 275 26.77 28.39 -6.96
N VAL A 276 25.95 27.41 -6.77
CA VAL A 276 26.33 26.08 -6.30
C VAL A 276 25.77 25.03 -7.26
N ALA A 277 26.68 24.26 -7.85
CA ALA A 277 26.29 23.13 -8.69
C ALA A 277 25.96 21.92 -7.83
N VAL A 278 24.76 21.36 -7.98
CA VAL A 278 24.30 20.19 -7.27
C VAL A 278 23.72 19.14 -8.21
N ARG A 279 23.79 17.89 -7.79
CA ARG A 279 23.13 16.80 -8.51
C ARG A 279 21.62 16.91 -8.33
N SER A 280 20.90 17.07 -9.41
CA SER A 280 19.47 17.38 -9.38
C SER A 280 18.64 16.42 -10.23
N LEU A 281 17.40 16.24 -9.82
CA LEU A 281 16.33 15.66 -10.59
C LEU A 281 15.59 16.80 -11.31
N VAL A 282 15.61 16.82 -12.63
CA VAL A 282 14.96 17.83 -13.46
C VAL A 282 13.70 17.22 -14.07
N ILE A 283 12.56 17.86 -13.86
CA ILE A 283 11.25 17.41 -14.31
C ILE A 283 10.67 18.48 -15.23
N PRO A 284 10.60 18.21 -16.55
CA PRO A 284 10.03 19.16 -17.51
C PRO A 284 8.50 19.08 -17.52
N LYS A 285 7.86 20.17 -17.95
CA LYS A 285 6.39 20.28 -18.12
C LYS A 285 5.59 19.83 -16.89
N TYR A 286 6.01 20.28 -15.72
CA TYR A 286 5.50 19.84 -14.44
C TYR A 286 3.99 20.13 -14.25
N SER A 287 3.50 21.29 -14.72
CA SER A 287 2.08 21.66 -14.58
C SER A 287 1.17 20.85 -15.51
N VAL A 288 1.65 20.48 -16.69
CA VAL A 288 0.88 19.69 -17.66
C VAL A 288 0.65 18.26 -17.14
N THR A 289 1.65 17.70 -16.45
CA THR A 289 1.51 16.36 -15.85
C THR A 289 0.64 16.32 -14.60
N LYS A 290 0.26 17.50 -14.05
CA LYS A 290 -0.63 17.62 -12.89
C LYS A 290 -2.11 17.42 -13.23
N ASP A 291 -2.53 17.79 -14.44
CA ASP A 291 -3.92 17.82 -14.85
C ASP A 291 -4.41 16.48 -15.44
N GLU A 292 -3.51 15.54 -15.70
CA GLU A 292 -3.83 14.20 -16.21
C GLU A 292 -4.01 13.13 -15.10
N SER A 293 -3.90 13.49 -13.85
CA SER A 293 -4.02 12.61 -12.67
C SER A 293 -5.19 13.01 -11.78
#